data_9dfd67e35fa1afbb9e940556fe48fdfd
#
_entry.id   9dfd67e35fa1afbb9e940556fe48fdfd
#
_cell.length_a   1.000
_cell.length_b   1.000
_cell.length_c   1.000
_cell.angle_alpha   90.00
_cell.angle_beta   90.00
_cell.angle_gamma   90.00
#
_symmetry.space_group_name_H-M   'P 1'
#
loop_
_entity.id
_entity.type
_entity.pdbx_description
1 polymer ?
#
loop_
_entity_poly.entity_id
_entity_poly.type
_entity_poly.pdbx_seq_one_letter_code
_entity_poly.pdbx_strand_id
1 'polypeptide(L)'
;MHSHGADMNRRRFIALSSLAALGTISQARATGPSIQPQHKMTKQQDPSTIGYADGKYVLPPLPYAYDALEPMLDEKTVRIHHDKHHAAYVAGANAAAEKLREIADGKLDASATTNWVRNLSFNASGHVLHTIYWTNMTPDPKK
;
A
#
# COMPACT_ATOMS: atom_id res chain seq x y z
N MET A 1 15.97 -52.32 -4.22
CA MET A 1 17.08 -51.46 -3.79
C MET A 1 16.46 -50.11 -3.39
N HIS A 2 16.46 -49.86 -2.10
CA HIS A 2 15.84 -48.68 -1.47
C HIS A 2 16.84 -47.53 -1.48
N SER A 3 16.42 -46.35 -1.88
CA SER A 3 17.15 -45.12 -1.64
C SER A 3 16.22 -44.15 -0.91
N HIS A 4 16.44 -44.00 0.40
CA HIS A 4 15.84 -43.00 1.24
C HIS A 4 16.57 -41.65 1.00
N GLY A 5 15.90 -40.68 0.41
CA GLY A 5 16.32 -39.30 0.41
C GLY A 5 15.88 -38.62 1.69
N ALA A 6 16.82 -38.14 2.48
CA ALA A 6 16.57 -37.48 3.77
C ALA A 6 15.96 -36.11 3.61
N ASP A 7 14.75 -35.96 4.14
CA ASP A 7 14.07 -34.67 4.35
C ASP A 7 14.76 -33.92 5.50
N MET A 8 15.57 -32.93 5.15
CA MET A 8 16.32 -32.13 6.11
C MET A 8 15.49 -30.90 6.54
N ASN A 9 14.77 -31.12 7.64
CA ASN A 9 13.87 -30.16 8.27
C ASN A 9 14.60 -28.91 8.77
N ARG A 10 14.35 -27.76 8.11
CA ARG A 10 14.95 -26.42 8.39
C ARG A 10 14.69 -25.87 9.80
N ARG A 11 13.96 -26.59 10.64
CA ARG A 11 13.58 -26.14 12.00
C ARG A 11 14.55 -26.55 13.12
N ARG A 12 15.69 -27.20 12.81
CA ARG A 12 16.64 -27.67 13.82
C ARG A 12 17.93 -26.89 13.97
N PHE A 13 18.03 -25.70 13.32
CA PHE A 13 19.27 -24.91 13.40
C PHE A 13 19.25 -23.77 14.45
N ILE A 14 18.21 -23.68 15.28
CA ILE A 14 18.15 -22.67 16.35
C ILE A 14 17.96 -23.38 17.69
N ALA A 15 18.94 -24.17 18.10
CA ALA A 15 19.06 -24.63 19.48
C ALA A 15 20.45 -25.22 19.64
N LEU A 16 21.45 -24.40 19.95
CA LEU A 16 22.62 -24.74 20.80
C LEU A 16 23.65 -23.60 20.67
N SER A 17 23.57 -22.60 21.52
CA SER A 17 24.72 -21.89 22.05
C SER A 17 24.27 -20.95 23.19
N SER A 18 24.00 -21.57 24.33
CA SER A 18 23.95 -20.85 25.61
C SER A 18 25.15 -21.35 26.40
N LEU A 19 26.23 -20.59 26.41
CA LEU A 19 27.26 -20.74 27.40
C LEU A 19 27.49 -19.38 28.09
N ALA A 20 27.28 -19.39 29.37
CA ALA A 20 27.34 -18.29 30.30
C ALA A 20 28.75 -17.68 30.39
N ALA A 21 28.83 -16.38 30.37
CA ALA A 21 29.92 -15.61 30.95
C ALA A 21 29.34 -14.58 31.93
N LEU A 22 29.46 -14.85 33.20
CA LEU A 22 29.22 -13.88 34.27
C LEU A 22 30.34 -12.82 34.23
N GLY A 23 30.03 -11.65 33.70
CA GLY A 23 30.83 -10.46 33.81
C GLY A 23 30.03 -9.38 34.51
N THR A 24 30.40 -9.05 35.75
CA THR A 24 29.84 -7.91 36.48
C THR A 24 30.27 -6.62 35.84
N ILE A 25 29.38 -5.98 35.09
CA ILE A 25 29.59 -4.63 34.57
C ILE A 25 28.77 -3.66 35.44
N SER A 26 29.54 -2.81 36.17
CA SER A 26 29.03 -1.69 36.92
C SER A 26 28.20 -0.76 36.03
N GLN A 27 26.91 -0.61 36.34
CA GLN A 27 26.02 0.31 35.60
C GLN A 27 26.31 1.75 36.01
N ALA A 28 27.06 2.46 35.17
CA ALA A 28 27.05 3.91 35.17
C ALA A 28 25.71 4.39 34.58
N ARG A 29 24.90 4.99 35.46
CA ARG A 29 23.58 5.54 35.13
C ARG A 29 23.78 6.86 34.37
N ALA A 30 23.82 6.83 33.07
CA ALA A 30 23.79 8.02 32.21
C ALA A 30 22.35 8.54 32.16
N THR A 31 22.06 9.59 32.91
CA THR A 31 20.83 10.39 32.79
C THR A 31 20.97 11.35 31.62
N GLY A 32 20.79 10.81 30.37
CA GLY A 32 20.58 11.64 29.21
C GLY A 32 19.06 11.88 29.01
N PRO A 33 18.66 13.03 28.43
CA PRO A 33 17.24 13.26 28.16
C PRO A 33 16.71 12.20 27.21
N SER A 34 15.73 11.44 27.68
CA SER A 34 15.00 10.47 26.89
C SER A 34 14.26 11.19 25.74
N ILE A 35 14.84 11.21 24.55
CA ILE A 35 14.13 11.58 23.34
C ILE A 35 13.18 10.43 23.03
N GLN A 36 12.00 10.47 23.60
CA GLN A 36 10.92 9.63 23.12
C GLN A 36 10.49 10.18 21.75
N PRO A 37 10.57 9.41 20.68
CA PRO A 37 9.91 9.79 19.44
C PRO A 37 8.41 9.78 19.73
N GLN A 38 7.86 10.96 19.97
CA GLN A 38 6.42 11.17 19.96
C GLN A 38 5.94 10.99 18.52
N HIS A 39 5.87 9.74 18.08
CA HIS A 39 5.05 9.39 16.94
C HIS A 39 3.61 9.62 17.39
N LYS A 40 3.15 10.87 17.21
CA LYS A 40 1.71 11.14 17.15
C LYS A 40 1.18 10.17 16.12
N MET A 41 0.50 9.10 16.58
CA MET A 41 -0.26 8.24 15.69
C MET A 41 -1.25 9.16 14.98
N THR A 42 -0.93 9.47 13.74
CA THR A 42 -1.83 10.13 12.81
C THR A 42 -3.12 9.33 12.86
N LYS A 43 -4.25 9.99 13.08
CA LYS A 43 -5.59 9.38 12.97
C LYS A 43 -5.53 8.46 11.76
N GLN A 44 -5.84 7.17 12.00
CA GLN A 44 -5.94 6.19 10.93
C GLN A 44 -6.85 6.79 9.86
N GLN A 45 -6.28 7.11 8.71
CA GLN A 45 -7.04 7.73 7.63
C GLN A 45 -8.17 6.77 7.26
N ASP A 46 -9.37 7.27 7.18
CA ASP A 46 -10.52 6.50 6.71
C ASP A 46 -10.15 5.86 5.37
N PRO A 47 -10.29 4.53 5.22
CA PRO A 47 -9.95 3.84 3.97
C PRO A 47 -10.60 4.45 2.73
N SER A 48 -11.78 5.06 2.87
CA SER A 48 -12.45 5.77 1.77
C SER A 48 -11.67 6.98 1.27
N THR A 49 -10.86 7.63 2.12
CA THR A 49 -10.03 8.79 1.75
C THR A 49 -8.77 8.40 1.01
N ILE A 50 -8.28 7.16 1.19
CA ILE A 50 -7.12 6.61 0.47
C ILE A 50 -7.52 5.82 -0.78
N GLY A 51 -8.81 5.82 -1.12
CA GLY A 51 -9.30 5.17 -2.34
C GLY A 51 -9.41 3.64 -2.26
N TYR A 52 -9.56 3.07 -1.06
CA TYR A 52 -9.82 1.65 -0.87
C TYR A 52 -10.78 1.44 0.31
N ALA A 53 -11.93 0.81 0.06
CA ALA A 53 -12.94 0.51 1.06
C ALA A 53 -13.65 -0.81 0.73
N ASP A 54 -14.03 -1.56 1.75
CA ASP A 54 -14.80 -2.81 1.64
C ASP A 54 -14.23 -3.82 0.61
N GLY A 55 -12.89 -3.89 0.54
CA GLY A 55 -12.22 -4.81 -0.38
C GLY A 55 -12.20 -4.36 -1.84
N LYS A 56 -12.51 -3.08 -2.14
CA LYS A 56 -12.53 -2.49 -3.48
C LYS A 56 -11.78 -1.18 -3.56
N TYR A 57 -11.25 -0.89 -4.72
CA TYR A 57 -10.74 0.44 -5.05
C TYR A 57 -11.92 1.39 -5.25
N VAL A 58 -11.83 2.58 -4.67
CA VAL A 58 -12.89 3.60 -4.71
C VAL A 58 -12.28 4.92 -5.18
N LEU A 59 -12.94 5.63 -6.08
CA LEU A 59 -12.51 6.96 -6.49
C LEU A 59 -12.72 7.93 -5.32
N PRO A 60 -11.66 8.46 -4.69
CA PRO A 60 -11.83 9.41 -3.60
C PRO A 60 -12.34 10.76 -4.15
N PRO A 61 -13.16 11.49 -3.41
CA PRO A 61 -13.54 12.85 -3.79
C PRO A 61 -12.31 13.76 -3.84
N LEU A 62 -12.34 14.79 -4.67
CA LEU A 62 -11.33 15.84 -4.63
C LEU A 62 -11.40 16.59 -3.29
N PRO A 63 -10.26 16.99 -2.70
CA PRO A 63 -10.23 17.78 -1.46
C PRO A 63 -10.62 19.26 -1.67
N TYR A 64 -10.96 19.66 -2.88
CA TYR A 64 -11.33 21.01 -3.30
C TYR A 64 -12.32 20.98 -4.48
N ALA A 65 -12.93 22.13 -4.79
CA ALA A 65 -13.81 22.26 -5.94
C ALA A 65 -13.04 22.12 -7.27
N TYR A 66 -13.72 21.73 -8.34
CA TYR A 66 -13.07 21.47 -9.64
C TYR A 66 -12.39 22.70 -10.24
N ASP A 67 -12.92 23.90 -9.97
CA ASP A 67 -12.41 25.19 -10.43
C ASP A 67 -11.40 25.84 -9.47
N ALA A 68 -11.14 25.22 -8.32
CA ALA A 68 -10.35 25.83 -7.25
C ALA A 68 -8.86 26.01 -7.58
N LEU A 69 -8.37 25.38 -8.65
CA LEU A 69 -6.98 25.48 -9.09
C LEU A 69 -6.78 26.48 -10.25
N GLU A 70 -7.84 27.17 -10.65
CA GLU A 70 -7.72 28.20 -11.68
C GLU A 70 -6.87 29.39 -11.20
N PRO A 71 -6.18 30.07 -12.10
CA PRO A 71 -6.08 29.86 -13.55
C PRO A 71 -5.02 28.83 -13.97
N MET A 72 -4.35 28.15 -13.03
CA MET A 72 -3.22 27.22 -13.31
C MET A 72 -3.70 25.91 -13.96
N LEU A 73 -4.83 25.40 -13.49
CA LEU A 73 -5.53 24.24 -14.06
C LEU A 73 -7.00 24.59 -14.18
N ASP A 74 -7.53 24.52 -15.42
CA ASP A 74 -8.93 24.81 -15.68
C ASP A 74 -9.85 23.69 -15.19
N GLU A 75 -11.08 24.05 -14.84
CA GLU A 75 -12.12 23.15 -14.34
C GLU A 75 -12.33 21.93 -15.24
N LYS A 76 -12.36 22.12 -16.56
CA LYS A 76 -12.59 21.05 -17.53
C LYS A 76 -11.47 20.01 -17.49
N THR A 77 -10.23 20.46 -17.39
CA THR A 77 -9.06 19.57 -17.27
C THR A 77 -9.14 18.77 -15.98
N VAL A 78 -9.43 19.41 -14.84
CA VAL A 78 -9.57 18.73 -13.56
C VAL A 78 -10.69 17.68 -13.61
N ARG A 79 -11.87 18.02 -14.16
CA ARG A 79 -12.99 17.07 -14.32
C ARG A 79 -12.62 15.87 -15.18
N ILE A 80 -12.02 16.08 -16.35
CA ILE A 80 -11.62 14.96 -17.22
C ILE A 80 -10.57 14.09 -16.54
N HIS A 81 -9.59 14.70 -15.89
CA HIS A 81 -8.50 13.97 -15.24
C HIS A 81 -9.00 13.18 -14.03
N HIS A 82 -9.92 13.70 -13.23
CA HIS A 82 -10.49 12.98 -12.09
C HIS A 82 -11.60 12.01 -12.53
N ASP A 83 -12.67 12.50 -13.15
CA ASP A 83 -13.90 11.74 -13.35
C ASP A 83 -13.81 10.72 -14.49
N LYS A 84 -12.79 10.84 -15.37
CA LYS A 84 -12.57 9.91 -16.48
C LYS A 84 -11.26 9.14 -16.32
N HIS A 85 -10.14 9.87 -16.22
CA HIS A 85 -8.83 9.23 -16.25
C HIS A 85 -8.55 8.48 -14.94
N HIS A 86 -8.68 9.13 -13.78
CA HIS A 86 -8.51 8.48 -12.48
C HIS A 86 -9.58 7.39 -12.26
N ALA A 87 -10.84 7.67 -12.59
CA ALA A 87 -11.91 6.67 -12.49
C ALA A 87 -11.64 5.41 -13.32
N ALA A 88 -11.00 5.53 -14.48
CA ALA A 88 -10.62 4.38 -15.31
C ALA A 88 -9.59 3.48 -14.61
N TYR A 89 -8.62 4.04 -13.90
CA TYR A 89 -7.69 3.26 -13.08
C TYR A 89 -8.40 2.50 -11.95
N VAL A 90 -9.34 3.15 -11.28
CA VAL A 90 -10.16 2.50 -10.24
C VAL A 90 -10.95 1.32 -10.82
N ALA A 91 -11.62 1.52 -11.94
CA ALA A 91 -12.37 0.47 -12.62
C ALA A 91 -11.46 -0.69 -13.07
N GLY A 92 -10.31 -0.39 -13.67
CA GLY A 92 -9.34 -1.38 -14.11
C GLY A 92 -8.73 -2.19 -12.96
N ALA A 93 -8.42 -1.55 -11.82
CA ALA A 93 -7.92 -2.22 -10.63
C ALA A 93 -8.97 -3.19 -10.06
N ASN A 94 -10.21 -2.77 -9.95
CA ASN A 94 -11.31 -3.63 -9.49
C ASN A 94 -11.54 -4.82 -10.43
N ALA A 95 -11.56 -4.59 -11.73
CA ALA A 95 -11.72 -5.65 -12.73
C ALA A 95 -10.59 -6.69 -12.65
N ALA A 96 -9.34 -6.23 -12.52
CA ALA A 96 -8.19 -7.12 -12.39
C ALA A 96 -8.21 -7.91 -11.06
N ALA A 97 -8.58 -7.28 -9.95
CA ALA A 97 -8.73 -7.94 -8.66
C ALA A 97 -9.82 -9.03 -8.70
N GLU A 98 -10.94 -8.78 -9.40
CA GLU A 98 -12.00 -9.77 -9.57
C GLU A 98 -11.54 -10.97 -10.39
N LYS A 99 -10.81 -10.73 -11.51
CA LYS A 99 -10.25 -11.81 -12.31
C LYS A 99 -9.25 -12.68 -11.55
N LEU A 100 -8.46 -12.09 -10.66
CA LEU A 100 -7.56 -12.85 -9.79
C LEU A 100 -8.32 -13.68 -8.75
N ARG A 101 -9.45 -13.20 -8.24
CA ARG A 101 -10.34 -14.02 -7.39
C ARG A 101 -10.95 -15.18 -8.16
N GLU A 102 -11.44 -14.94 -9.39
CA GLU A 102 -11.97 -15.99 -10.26
C GLU A 102 -10.93 -17.10 -10.54
N ILE A 103 -9.66 -16.73 -10.71
CA ILE A 103 -8.54 -17.70 -10.85
C ILE A 103 -8.35 -18.47 -9.54
N ALA A 104 -8.32 -17.78 -8.40
CA ALA A 104 -8.15 -18.42 -7.10
C ALA A 104 -9.29 -19.39 -6.76
N ASP A 105 -10.50 -19.09 -7.21
CA ASP A 105 -11.69 -19.94 -7.07
C ASP A 105 -11.75 -21.09 -8.11
N GLY A 106 -10.77 -21.19 -9.00
CA GLY A 106 -10.77 -22.19 -10.08
C GLY A 106 -11.79 -21.95 -11.19
N LYS A 107 -12.38 -20.73 -11.27
CA LYS A 107 -13.37 -20.33 -12.29
C LYS A 107 -12.72 -19.83 -13.58
N LEU A 108 -11.45 -19.46 -13.52
CA LEU A 108 -10.66 -18.99 -14.64
C LEU A 108 -9.30 -19.72 -14.66
N ASP A 109 -8.75 -19.95 -15.85
CA ASP A 109 -7.50 -20.67 -16.03
C ASP A 109 -6.31 -19.93 -15.36
N ALA A 110 -5.48 -20.69 -14.65
CA ALA A 110 -4.32 -20.17 -13.92
C ALA A 110 -3.26 -19.54 -14.85
N SER A 111 -3.21 -19.92 -16.11
CA SER A 111 -2.30 -19.32 -17.11
C SER A 111 -2.53 -17.82 -17.29
N ALA A 112 -3.74 -17.33 -17.01
CA ALA A 112 -4.09 -15.91 -17.08
C ALA A 112 -3.53 -15.07 -15.91
N THR A 113 -2.98 -15.69 -14.84
CA THR A 113 -2.53 -15.00 -13.62
C THR A 113 -1.55 -13.87 -13.91
N THR A 114 -0.51 -14.12 -14.69
CA THR A 114 0.53 -13.11 -14.98
C THR A 114 -0.05 -11.87 -15.65
N ASN A 115 -0.99 -12.05 -16.57
CA ASN A 115 -1.66 -10.93 -17.23
C ASN A 115 -2.47 -10.10 -16.25
N TRP A 116 -3.27 -10.73 -15.39
CA TRP A 116 -4.12 -10.01 -14.44
C TRP A 116 -3.33 -9.36 -13.30
N VAL A 117 -2.21 -9.96 -12.86
CA VAL A 117 -1.29 -9.33 -11.90
C VAL A 117 -0.68 -8.05 -12.49
N ARG A 118 -0.26 -8.06 -13.77
CA ARG A 118 0.24 -6.86 -14.45
C ARG A 118 -0.83 -5.79 -14.57
N ASN A 119 -2.05 -6.18 -14.96
CA ASN A 119 -3.18 -5.25 -15.04
C ASN A 119 -3.50 -4.63 -13.68
N LEU A 120 -3.53 -5.44 -12.61
CA LEU A 120 -3.73 -4.94 -11.25
C LEU A 120 -2.62 -3.97 -10.85
N SER A 121 -1.36 -4.33 -11.06
CA SER A 121 -0.22 -3.46 -10.72
C SER A 121 -0.30 -2.13 -11.45
N PHE A 122 -0.59 -2.12 -12.74
CA PHE A 122 -0.71 -0.90 -13.54
C PHE A 122 -1.85 -0.01 -13.05
N ASN A 123 -3.04 -0.57 -12.90
CA ASN A 123 -4.22 0.22 -12.53
C ASN A 123 -4.19 0.65 -11.06
N ALA A 124 -3.78 -0.22 -10.14
CA ALA A 124 -3.68 0.13 -8.73
C ALA A 124 -2.60 1.19 -8.48
N SER A 125 -1.43 1.09 -9.12
CA SER A 125 -0.41 2.14 -9.01
C SER A 125 -0.89 3.46 -9.60
N GLY A 126 -1.56 3.44 -10.75
CA GLY A 126 -2.18 4.63 -11.35
C GLY A 126 -3.18 5.28 -10.41
N HIS A 127 -4.05 4.48 -9.78
CA HIS A 127 -4.99 4.99 -8.78
C HIS A 127 -4.28 5.64 -7.57
N VAL A 128 -3.30 4.96 -6.97
CA VAL A 128 -2.54 5.51 -5.82
C VAL A 128 -1.83 6.81 -6.18
N LEU A 129 -1.15 6.85 -7.33
CA LEU A 129 -0.45 8.04 -7.79
C LEU A 129 -1.39 9.22 -8.05
N HIS A 130 -2.59 8.98 -8.59
CA HIS A 130 -3.60 10.02 -8.77
C HIS A 130 -4.17 10.50 -7.42
N THR A 131 -4.37 9.61 -6.45
CA THR A 131 -4.80 9.99 -5.11
C THR A 131 -3.78 10.93 -4.46
N ILE A 132 -2.48 10.61 -4.57
CA ILE A 132 -1.39 11.47 -4.10
C ILE A 132 -1.36 12.79 -4.88
N TYR A 133 -1.50 12.75 -6.21
CA TYR A 133 -1.51 13.94 -7.07
C TYR A 133 -2.56 14.96 -6.61
N TRP A 134 -3.80 14.53 -6.36
CA TRP A 134 -4.87 15.41 -5.90
C TRP A 134 -4.59 16.02 -4.52
N THR A 135 -3.98 15.25 -3.61
CA THR A 135 -3.70 15.73 -2.25
C THR A 135 -2.44 16.61 -2.15
N ASN A 136 -1.58 16.60 -3.17
CA ASN A 136 -0.39 17.45 -3.22
C ASN A 136 -0.66 18.85 -3.79
N MET A 137 -1.85 19.10 -4.32
CA MET A 137 -2.24 20.41 -4.84
C MET A 137 -3.09 21.14 -3.81
N THR A 138 -2.91 22.46 -3.73
CA THR A 138 -3.70 23.32 -2.85
C THR A 138 -4.18 24.56 -3.64
N PRO A 139 -5.46 24.95 -3.47
CA PRO A 139 -5.97 26.22 -3.98
C PRO A 139 -5.30 27.45 -3.36
N ASP A 140 -4.75 27.29 -2.16
CA ASP A 140 -4.08 28.37 -1.42
C ASP A 140 -2.58 28.07 -1.31
N PRO A 141 -1.72 28.69 -2.16
CA PRO A 141 -0.28 28.44 -2.14
C PRO A 141 0.43 29.01 -0.91
N LYS A 142 -0.28 29.66 0.02
CA LYS A 142 0.27 30.23 1.26
C LYS A 142 0.06 29.30 2.48
N LYS A 143 -0.60 28.20 2.29
CA LYS A 143 -0.76 27.12 3.27
C LYS A 143 0.20 25.97 2.99
#